data_335a56bb369ddfe147f168749a3a2de4
#
_entry.id   335a56bb369ddfe147f168749a3a2de4
#
_cell.length_a   1.000
_cell.length_b   1.000
_cell.length_c   1.000
_cell.angle_alpha   90.00
_cell.angle_beta   90.00
_cell.angle_gamma   90.00
#
_symmetry.space_group_name_H-M   'P 1'
#
loop_
_entity.id
_entity.type
_entity.pdbx_description
1 polymer ?
#
loop_
_entity_poly.entity_id
_entity_poly.type
_entity_poly.pdbx_seq_one_letter_code
_entity_poly.pdbx_strand_id
1 'polypeptide(L)'
;CCHGHHHEDRDGECCHGHHHEDRDGECCHGHHHDHHRDHEHHHHHADEVFSSWGKESGKQFGEEQLKSALSALSDADKYGTVLRAKGIVPCTDGSWIHFDYIPGEADVRRGGASYTGRLCVIGSKLNEGALQKLFGL
;
A
#
# COMPACT_ATOMS: atom_id res chain seq x y z
N CYS A 1 -16.22 38.07 -24.10
CA CYS A 1 -15.54 38.86 -23.04
C CYS A 1 -14.50 38.00 -22.36
N CYS A 2 -13.25 38.23 -22.73
CA CYS A 2 -12.09 37.52 -22.20
C CYS A 2 -11.60 38.19 -20.93
N HIS A 3 -11.44 37.44 -19.84
CA HIS A 3 -10.70 37.89 -18.67
C HIS A 3 -9.46 37.00 -18.53
N GLY A 4 -8.35 37.53 -18.99
CA GLY A 4 -7.04 36.99 -18.70
C GLY A 4 -6.56 37.44 -17.34
N HIS A 5 -6.15 36.54 -16.48
CA HIS A 5 -5.40 36.84 -15.27
C HIS A 5 -3.92 36.56 -15.55
N HIS A 6 -3.16 37.64 -15.67
CA HIS A 6 -1.73 37.61 -15.59
C HIS A 6 -1.31 37.46 -14.11
N HIS A 7 -0.55 36.42 -13.80
CA HIS A 7 0.25 36.36 -12.58
C HIS A 7 1.68 36.75 -12.94
N GLU A 8 2.07 37.90 -12.42
CA GLU A 8 3.45 38.38 -12.48
C GLU A 8 4.31 37.63 -11.47
N ASP A 9 5.37 37.06 -11.99
CA ASP A 9 6.45 36.47 -11.20
C ASP A 9 7.18 37.55 -10.45
N ARG A 10 7.30 37.43 -9.13
CA ARG A 10 8.15 38.25 -8.30
C ARG A 10 9.31 37.41 -7.79
N ASP A 11 10.42 37.59 -8.47
CA ASP A 11 11.74 37.17 -8.03
C ASP A 11 12.09 37.90 -6.73
N GLY A 12 12.14 37.15 -5.63
CA GLY A 12 12.59 37.62 -4.32
C GLY A 12 13.97 37.07 -4.00
N GLU A 13 15.00 37.74 -4.48
CA GLU A 13 16.38 37.50 -4.04
C GLU A 13 16.56 37.95 -2.59
N CYS A 14 16.82 37.01 -1.68
CA CYS A 14 17.26 37.29 -0.31
C CYS A 14 18.74 36.97 -0.17
N CYS A 15 19.57 37.92 -0.57
CA CYS A 15 20.98 37.91 -0.23
C CYS A 15 21.17 38.54 1.16
N HIS A 16 21.41 37.74 2.15
CA HIS A 16 21.94 38.22 3.42
C HIS A 16 23.41 37.79 3.54
N GLY A 17 24.26 38.63 2.98
CA GLY A 17 25.68 38.60 3.29
C GLY A 17 25.92 39.23 4.66
N HIS A 18 26.33 38.43 5.61
CA HIS A 18 26.93 38.92 6.85
C HIS A 18 28.45 38.85 6.71
N HIS A 19 29.05 40.02 6.44
CA HIS A 19 30.46 40.23 6.67
C HIS A 19 30.68 40.36 8.17
N HIS A 20 31.41 39.47 8.78
CA HIS A 20 32.03 39.68 10.07
C HIS A 20 33.51 39.88 9.84
N GLU A 21 33.91 41.13 10.10
CA GLU A 21 35.30 41.53 10.20
C GLU A 21 35.95 40.90 11.43
N ASP A 22 37.17 40.45 11.25
CA ASP A 22 38.04 39.82 12.24
C ASP A 22 38.30 40.74 13.39
N ARG A 23 38.14 40.20 14.60
CA ARG A 23 38.78 40.72 15.81
C ARG A 23 39.21 39.55 16.67
N ASP A 24 40.54 39.48 16.82
CA ASP A 24 41.26 38.61 17.70
C ASP A 24 40.70 38.56 19.10
N GLY A 25 40.37 37.38 19.57
CA GLY A 25 39.92 37.13 20.94
C GLY A 25 40.00 35.64 21.26
N GLU A 26 41.12 35.24 21.87
CA GLU A 26 41.35 33.92 22.45
C GLU A 26 40.22 33.58 23.43
N CYS A 27 39.53 32.49 23.23
CA CYS A 27 38.82 31.78 24.28
C CYS A 27 38.85 30.28 24.03
N CYS A 28 39.86 29.65 24.57
CA CYS A 28 39.89 28.25 24.82
C CYS A 28 38.90 27.88 25.91
N HIS A 29 37.87 27.14 25.59
CA HIS A 29 37.24 26.25 26.57
C HIS A 29 36.61 25.10 25.80
N GLY A 30 37.37 23.99 25.77
CA GLY A 30 36.89 22.71 25.35
C GLY A 30 35.83 22.21 26.34
N HIS A 31 34.64 22.13 25.92
CA HIS A 31 33.65 21.28 26.56
C HIS A 31 33.43 20.07 25.65
N HIS A 32 34.25 19.03 25.95
CA HIS A 32 33.92 17.70 25.50
C HIS A 32 32.65 17.26 26.24
N HIS A 33 31.52 17.41 25.60
CA HIS A 33 30.32 16.69 25.99
C HIS A 33 30.26 15.44 25.14
N ASP A 34 30.96 14.39 25.64
CA ASP A 34 30.71 13.02 25.25
C ASP A 34 29.29 12.66 25.69
N HIS A 35 28.33 13.03 24.90
CA HIS A 35 27.02 12.45 24.94
C HIS A 35 26.99 11.27 23.97
N HIS A 36 27.65 10.19 24.35
CA HIS A 36 27.31 8.87 23.83
C HIS A 36 25.88 8.58 24.28
N ARG A 37 24.91 9.16 23.57
CA ARG A 37 23.58 8.59 23.56
C ARG A 37 23.66 7.43 22.59
N ASP A 38 23.83 6.25 23.13
CA ASP A 38 23.44 5.02 22.47
C ASP A 38 21.97 5.14 22.16
N HIS A 39 21.68 5.74 21.02
CA HIS A 39 20.40 5.55 20.38
C HIS A 39 20.47 4.14 19.82
N GLU A 40 20.09 3.17 20.64
CA GLU A 40 19.64 1.90 20.12
C GLU A 40 18.49 2.22 19.17
N HIS A 41 18.85 2.41 17.93
CA HIS A 41 17.87 2.37 16.86
C HIS A 41 17.36 0.94 16.88
N HIS A 42 16.28 0.73 17.62
CA HIS A 42 15.46 -0.44 17.42
C HIS A 42 14.97 -0.33 15.96
N HIS A 43 15.79 -0.85 15.08
CA HIS A 43 15.32 -1.19 13.75
C HIS A 43 14.22 -2.20 13.99
N HIS A 44 13.00 -1.69 14.05
CA HIS A 44 11.86 -2.53 13.83
C HIS A 44 12.08 -3.04 12.41
N HIS A 45 12.70 -4.21 12.32
CA HIS A 45 12.78 -4.94 11.10
C HIS A 45 11.35 -5.19 10.70
N ALA A 46 10.85 -4.36 9.80
CA ALA A 46 9.67 -4.69 9.05
C ALA A 46 10.08 -5.82 8.10
N ASP A 47 10.45 -6.97 8.69
CA ASP A 47 10.79 -8.18 7.94
C ASP A 47 9.54 -8.83 7.34
N GLU A 48 8.41 -8.18 7.47
CA GLU A 48 7.20 -8.55 6.76
C GLU A 48 7.29 -8.04 5.33
N VAL A 49 7.86 -8.87 4.47
CA VAL A 49 7.81 -8.64 3.04
C VAL A 49 6.38 -8.88 2.58
N PHE A 50 5.71 -7.81 2.19
CA PHE A 50 4.40 -7.92 1.54
C PHE A 50 4.58 -8.36 0.10
N SER A 51 3.74 -9.29 -0.31
CA SER A 51 3.67 -9.78 -1.68
C SER A 51 2.26 -9.65 -2.23
N SER A 52 2.15 -9.70 -3.54
CA SER A 52 0.87 -9.75 -4.21
C SER A 52 0.79 -11.00 -5.08
N TRP A 53 -0.33 -11.67 -5.01
CA TRP A 53 -0.68 -12.77 -5.88
C TRP A 53 -1.87 -12.36 -6.73
N GLY A 54 -1.73 -12.43 -8.04
CA GLY A 54 -2.79 -12.05 -8.97
C GLY A 54 -2.99 -13.13 -10.02
N LYS A 55 -4.24 -13.31 -10.43
CA LYS A 55 -4.61 -14.22 -11.50
C LYS A 55 -5.70 -13.61 -12.38
N GLU A 56 -5.59 -13.93 -13.66
CA GLU A 56 -6.65 -13.72 -14.65
C GLU A 56 -7.26 -15.06 -15.03
N SER A 57 -8.57 -15.11 -15.12
CA SER A 57 -9.30 -16.33 -15.47
C SER A 57 -10.68 -16.02 -16.03
N GLY A 58 -11.09 -16.75 -17.02
CA GLY A 58 -12.47 -16.73 -17.52
C GLY A 58 -13.44 -17.54 -16.68
N LYS A 59 -13.00 -18.10 -15.56
CA LYS A 59 -13.87 -18.90 -14.70
C LYS A 59 -15.01 -18.05 -14.13
N GLN A 60 -16.21 -18.61 -14.17
CA GLN A 60 -17.39 -18.03 -13.55
C GLN A 60 -17.47 -18.44 -12.08
N PHE A 61 -17.87 -17.51 -11.23
CA PHE A 61 -18.03 -17.70 -9.80
C PHE A 61 -19.49 -17.55 -9.40
N GLY A 62 -19.95 -18.45 -8.54
CA GLY A 62 -21.19 -18.21 -7.81
C GLY A 62 -20.96 -17.17 -6.70
N GLU A 63 -21.95 -16.30 -6.45
CA GLU A 63 -21.82 -15.26 -5.42
C GLU A 63 -21.55 -15.86 -4.02
N GLU A 64 -22.28 -16.91 -3.65
CA GLU A 64 -22.11 -17.57 -2.35
C GLU A 64 -20.77 -18.31 -2.27
N GLN A 65 -20.30 -18.90 -3.37
CA GLN A 65 -18.98 -19.50 -3.44
C GLN A 65 -17.88 -18.47 -3.23
N LEU A 66 -18.01 -17.31 -3.84
CA LEU A 66 -17.05 -16.22 -3.70
C LEU A 66 -17.05 -15.67 -2.27
N LYS A 67 -18.21 -15.43 -1.68
CA LYS A 67 -18.33 -14.99 -0.28
C LYS A 67 -17.68 -16.00 0.68
N SER A 68 -17.90 -17.29 0.46
CA SER A 68 -17.29 -18.36 1.25
C SER A 68 -15.76 -18.36 1.10
N ALA A 69 -15.24 -18.18 -0.12
CA ALA A 69 -13.81 -18.09 -0.36
C ALA A 69 -13.19 -16.87 0.33
N LEU A 70 -13.84 -15.70 0.26
CA LEU A 70 -13.38 -14.49 0.94
C LEU A 70 -13.35 -14.66 2.46
N SER A 71 -14.36 -15.30 3.03
CA SER A 71 -14.39 -15.60 4.47
C SER A 71 -13.25 -16.54 4.88
N ALA A 72 -12.89 -17.49 4.03
CA ALA A 72 -11.78 -18.39 4.27
C ALA A 72 -10.41 -17.71 4.30
N LEU A 73 -10.27 -16.54 3.67
CA LEU A 73 -9.01 -15.77 3.67
C LEU A 73 -8.60 -15.27 5.07
N SER A 74 -9.48 -15.32 6.04
CA SER A 74 -9.16 -15.02 7.44
C SER A 74 -8.28 -16.08 8.11
N ASP A 75 -8.16 -17.27 7.52
CA ASP A 75 -7.30 -18.34 8.01
C ASP A 75 -5.83 -18.10 7.59
N ALA A 76 -5.10 -17.39 8.43
CA ALA A 76 -3.71 -17.03 8.18
C ALA A 76 -2.77 -18.24 8.13
N ASP A 77 -3.09 -19.32 8.84
CA ASP A 77 -2.28 -20.54 8.86
C ASP A 77 -2.30 -21.26 7.50
N LYS A 78 -3.42 -21.15 6.80
CA LYS A 78 -3.63 -21.82 5.53
C LYS A 78 -3.26 -20.96 4.31
N TYR A 79 -3.60 -19.68 4.36
CA TYR A 79 -3.46 -18.78 3.18
C TYR A 79 -2.39 -17.70 3.37
N GLY A 80 -1.83 -17.55 4.54
CA GLY A 80 -0.97 -16.44 4.92
C GLY A 80 -1.78 -15.27 5.47
N THR A 81 -1.07 -14.22 5.87
CA THR A 81 -1.71 -13.00 6.40
C THR A 81 -2.20 -12.14 5.24
N VAL A 82 -3.47 -12.26 4.91
CA VAL A 82 -4.09 -11.48 3.85
C VAL A 82 -4.47 -10.11 4.39
N LEU A 83 -3.94 -9.06 3.78
CA LEU A 83 -4.26 -7.67 4.12
C LEU A 83 -5.40 -7.12 3.28
N ARG A 84 -5.45 -7.50 2.01
CA ARG A 84 -6.48 -7.10 1.08
C ARG A 84 -6.62 -8.11 -0.04
N ALA A 85 -7.84 -8.33 -0.47
CA ALA A 85 -8.11 -9.02 -1.71
C ALA A 85 -9.16 -8.23 -2.49
N LYS A 86 -8.99 -8.15 -3.79
CA LYS A 86 -9.96 -7.49 -4.67
C LYS A 86 -10.03 -8.16 -6.02
N GLY A 87 -11.11 -7.98 -6.69
CA GLY A 87 -11.24 -8.50 -8.04
C GLY A 87 -12.55 -8.15 -8.71
N ILE A 88 -12.56 -8.49 -9.98
CA ILE A 88 -13.73 -8.41 -10.85
C ILE A 88 -13.81 -9.76 -11.54
N VAL A 89 -14.86 -10.51 -11.31
CA VAL A 89 -15.02 -11.84 -11.85
C VAL A 89 -16.40 -12.05 -12.48
N PRO A 90 -16.49 -12.84 -13.56
CA PRO A 90 -17.77 -13.17 -14.13
C PRO A 90 -18.58 -14.07 -13.18
N CYS A 91 -19.87 -13.82 -13.10
CA CYS A 91 -20.79 -14.65 -12.32
C CYS A 91 -21.45 -15.70 -13.20
N THR A 92 -21.87 -16.80 -12.59
CA THR A 92 -22.59 -17.90 -13.27
C THR A 92 -23.93 -17.49 -13.87
N ASP A 93 -24.51 -16.37 -13.41
CA ASP A 93 -25.76 -15.81 -13.96
C ASP A 93 -25.56 -14.85 -15.16
N GLY A 94 -24.34 -14.71 -15.64
CA GLY A 94 -23.98 -13.82 -16.74
C GLY A 94 -23.68 -12.38 -16.34
N SER A 95 -23.83 -12.03 -15.07
CA SER A 95 -23.42 -10.73 -14.52
C SER A 95 -21.94 -10.75 -14.09
N TRP A 96 -21.48 -9.62 -13.60
CA TRP A 96 -20.13 -9.49 -13.07
C TRP A 96 -20.17 -9.09 -11.61
N ILE A 97 -19.25 -9.67 -10.84
CA ILE A 97 -19.09 -9.41 -9.42
C ILE A 97 -17.80 -8.63 -9.20
N HIS A 98 -17.91 -7.52 -8.51
CA HIS A 98 -16.80 -6.78 -7.97
C HIS A 98 -16.71 -7.08 -6.47
N PHE A 99 -15.54 -7.43 -6.00
CA PHE A 99 -15.33 -7.69 -4.59
C PHE A 99 -14.12 -6.97 -4.04
N ASP A 100 -14.19 -6.62 -2.79
CA ASP A 100 -13.11 -6.09 -1.99
C ASP A 100 -13.16 -6.74 -0.61
N TYR A 101 -12.02 -7.19 -0.13
CA TYR A 101 -11.87 -7.85 1.14
C TYR A 101 -10.74 -7.20 1.93
N ILE A 102 -11.01 -6.91 3.18
CA ILE A 102 -10.05 -6.59 4.23
C ILE A 102 -10.32 -7.52 5.42
N PRO A 103 -9.35 -7.75 6.33
CA PRO A 103 -9.58 -8.60 7.48
C PRO A 103 -10.81 -8.20 8.27
N GLY A 104 -11.75 -9.13 8.40
CA GLY A 104 -13.02 -8.94 9.10
C GLY A 104 -14.16 -8.32 8.29
N GLU A 105 -13.91 -7.90 7.03
CA GLU A 105 -14.93 -7.29 6.19
C GLU A 105 -14.78 -7.73 4.73
N ALA A 106 -15.86 -8.16 4.14
CA ALA A 106 -15.93 -8.50 2.72
C ALA A 106 -17.09 -7.76 2.07
N ASP A 107 -16.79 -6.99 1.02
CA ASP A 107 -17.78 -6.33 0.18
C ASP A 107 -17.88 -7.08 -1.15
N VAL A 108 -19.09 -7.49 -1.49
CA VAL A 108 -19.39 -8.19 -2.74
C VAL A 108 -20.58 -7.50 -3.38
N ARG A 109 -20.37 -6.95 -4.57
CA ARG A 109 -21.38 -6.18 -5.27
C ARG A 109 -21.40 -6.52 -6.75
N ARG A 110 -22.50 -6.25 -7.40
CA ARG A 110 -22.62 -6.33 -8.85
C ARG A 110 -22.04 -5.07 -9.48
N GLY A 111 -21.38 -5.23 -10.61
CA GLY A 111 -20.74 -4.13 -11.32
C GLY A 111 -20.63 -4.38 -12.80
N GLY A 112 -20.00 -3.44 -13.50
CA GLY A 112 -19.77 -3.51 -14.94
C GLY A 112 -18.89 -4.67 -15.36
N ALA A 113 -19.08 -5.15 -16.57
CA ALA A 113 -18.25 -6.20 -17.18
C ALA A 113 -16.81 -5.73 -17.35
N SER A 114 -15.88 -6.67 -17.25
CA SER A 114 -14.46 -6.48 -17.56
C SER A 114 -14.07 -7.36 -18.75
N TYR A 115 -12.89 -7.13 -19.28
CA TYR A 115 -12.33 -7.93 -20.37
C TYR A 115 -12.16 -9.41 -19.99
N THR A 116 -11.68 -9.66 -18.78
CA THR A 116 -11.53 -10.99 -18.20
C THR A 116 -11.70 -10.94 -16.68
N GLY A 117 -11.98 -12.08 -16.06
CA GLY A 117 -11.95 -12.18 -14.63
C GLY A 117 -10.56 -11.95 -14.09
N ARG A 118 -10.43 -11.09 -13.08
CA ARG A 118 -9.16 -10.78 -12.40
C ARG A 118 -9.37 -10.76 -10.92
N LEU A 119 -8.42 -11.33 -10.21
CA LEU A 119 -8.38 -11.24 -8.77
C LEU A 119 -6.94 -11.02 -8.30
N CYS A 120 -6.80 -10.32 -7.18
CA CYS A 120 -5.53 -9.99 -6.58
C CYS A 120 -5.64 -10.11 -5.07
N VAL A 121 -4.66 -10.75 -4.46
CA VAL A 121 -4.52 -10.88 -3.01
C VAL A 121 -3.18 -10.27 -2.61
N ILE A 122 -3.20 -9.40 -1.62
CA ILE A 122 -2.03 -8.72 -1.08
C ILE A 122 -1.88 -9.11 0.39
N GLY A 123 -0.69 -9.47 0.79
CA GLY A 123 -0.43 -9.84 2.16
C GLY A 123 1.00 -10.29 2.40
N SER A 124 1.22 -10.88 3.55
CA SER A 124 2.50 -11.42 4.00
C SER A 124 2.44 -12.94 4.09
N LYS A 125 3.52 -13.58 3.66
CA LYS A 125 3.66 -15.06 3.68
C LYS A 125 2.49 -15.78 2.98
N LEU A 126 2.06 -15.23 1.84
CA LEU A 126 0.95 -15.80 1.07
C LEU A 126 1.27 -17.22 0.59
N ASN A 127 0.33 -18.13 0.79
CA ASN A 127 0.38 -19.46 0.22
C ASN A 127 -0.35 -19.48 -1.12
N GLU A 128 0.39 -19.23 -2.18
CA GLU A 128 -0.15 -19.12 -3.55
C GLU A 128 -0.86 -20.38 -4.01
N GLY A 129 -0.31 -21.56 -3.68
CA GLY A 129 -0.94 -22.84 -4.01
C GLY A 129 -2.28 -23.05 -3.33
N ALA A 130 -2.40 -22.66 -2.06
CA ALA A 130 -3.66 -22.70 -1.34
C ALA A 130 -4.67 -21.69 -1.88
N LEU A 131 -4.23 -20.47 -2.20
CA LEU A 131 -5.06 -19.44 -2.82
C LEU A 131 -5.60 -19.90 -4.19
N GLN A 132 -4.74 -20.49 -4.98
CA GLN A 132 -5.14 -21.02 -6.29
C GLN A 132 -6.22 -22.11 -6.16
N LYS A 133 -6.07 -23.00 -5.21
CA LYS A 133 -7.09 -24.03 -4.91
C LYS A 133 -8.38 -23.44 -4.36
N LEU A 134 -8.27 -22.44 -3.49
CA LEU A 134 -9.44 -21.78 -2.90
C LEU A 134 -10.34 -21.16 -3.97
N PHE A 135 -9.76 -20.48 -4.92
CA PHE A 135 -10.49 -19.89 -6.04
C PHE A 135 -10.72 -20.87 -7.20
N GLY A 136 -10.14 -22.07 -7.15
CA GLY A 136 -10.27 -23.10 -8.16
C GLY A 136 -9.67 -22.74 -9.53
N LEU A 137 -8.53 -22.11 -9.46
CA LEU A 137 -7.80 -21.61 -10.63
C LEU A 137 -6.64 -22.52 -11.03
#